data_12dcf05be61f46f720d0a3baa73a15ea
#
_entry.id   12dcf05be61f46f720d0a3baa73a15ea
#
_cell.length_a   1.000
_cell.length_b   1.000
_cell.length_c   1.000
_cell.angle_alpha   90.00
_cell.angle_beta   90.00
_cell.angle_gamma   90.00
#
_symmetry.space_group_name_H-M   'P 1'
#
loop_
_entity.id
_entity.type
_entity.pdbx_description
1 polymer ?
#
loop_
_entity_poly.entity_id
_entity_poly.type
_entity_poly.pdbx_seq_one_letter_code
_entity_poly.pdbx_strand_id
1 'polypeptide(L)'
;TSFDQADIYGGYEAEEILGNALKGSHLRKEMEIVTKCDIVAPVGRYKSARVKYYDTSRDHILKSVDASLKLMGIDYIDLLLLHRPDPLMDHFETGAALDEIIASGKVRNVGVSNFKPWDWNLLQAAMKNKLVTNQIELSVLAHEGFTNGDVAFHQTHNTPIMAWSPLAGGDLFLKSNEKLLNSLSNIADTFGVEPS
;
A
#
# COMPACT_ATOMS: atom_id res chain seq x y z
N THR A 1 -2.32 -13.48 -9.20
CA THR A 1 -1.03 -12.91 -8.74
C THR A 1 -1.21 -11.44 -8.43
N SER A 2 -0.78 -11.01 -7.23
CA SER A 2 -0.93 -9.62 -6.78
C SER A 2 0.36 -8.83 -7.07
N PHE A 3 0.19 -7.59 -7.54
CA PHE A 3 1.28 -6.63 -7.78
C PHE A 3 1.08 -5.40 -6.92
N ASP A 4 2.07 -5.07 -6.10
CA ASP A 4 2.05 -3.92 -5.20
C ASP A 4 2.87 -2.77 -5.79
N GLN A 5 2.19 -1.72 -6.20
CA GLN A 5 2.71 -0.49 -6.76
C GLN A 5 2.46 0.69 -5.82
N ALA A 6 3.00 1.83 -6.17
CA ALA A 6 2.61 3.13 -5.67
C ALA A 6 2.96 4.20 -6.71
N ASP A 7 2.20 5.27 -6.74
CA ASP A 7 2.42 6.37 -7.67
C ASP A 7 3.83 6.98 -7.56
N ILE A 8 4.38 7.05 -6.33
CA ILE A 8 5.72 7.60 -6.07
C ILE A 8 6.87 6.64 -6.42
N TYR A 9 6.62 5.34 -6.62
CA TYR A 9 7.70 4.39 -6.84
C TYR A 9 8.51 4.71 -8.10
N GLY A 10 9.83 4.49 -8.01
CA GLY A 10 10.73 4.83 -9.11
C GLY A 10 10.72 6.32 -9.50
N GLY A 11 10.39 7.23 -8.56
CA GLY A 11 10.26 8.64 -8.88
C GLY A 11 9.04 8.97 -9.75
N TYR A 12 7.94 8.23 -9.58
CA TYR A 12 6.68 8.26 -10.35
C TYR A 12 6.75 7.61 -11.73
N GLU A 13 7.68 6.66 -11.94
CA GLU A 13 7.84 5.96 -13.23
C GLU A 13 7.40 4.47 -13.16
N ALA A 14 7.31 3.87 -11.96
CA ALA A 14 7.08 2.43 -11.82
C ALA A 14 5.72 1.96 -12.39
N GLU A 15 4.67 2.77 -12.27
CA GLU A 15 3.36 2.45 -12.85
C GLU A 15 3.39 2.45 -14.38
N GLU A 16 4.11 3.37 -15.02
CA GLU A 16 4.28 3.40 -16.47
C GLU A 16 5.11 2.21 -16.96
N ILE A 17 6.14 1.81 -16.22
CA ILE A 17 6.94 0.62 -16.52
C ILE A 17 6.04 -0.64 -16.50
N LEU A 18 5.21 -0.79 -15.47
CA LEU A 18 4.23 -1.89 -15.39
C LEU A 18 3.25 -1.84 -16.57
N GLY A 19 2.70 -0.67 -16.88
CA GLY A 19 1.77 -0.49 -17.99
C GLY A 19 2.39 -0.88 -19.35
N ASN A 20 3.65 -0.50 -19.58
CA ASN A 20 4.37 -0.89 -20.78
C ASN A 20 4.60 -2.41 -20.85
N ALA A 21 4.88 -3.07 -19.72
CA ALA A 21 5.03 -4.52 -19.64
C ALA A 21 3.70 -5.27 -19.89
N LEU A 22 2.57 -4.67 -19.51
CA LEU A 22 1.23 -5.25 -19.72
C LEU A 22 0.68 -5.02 -21.13
N LYS A 23 1.27 -4.10 -21.90
CA LYS A 23 0.76 -3.71 -23.21
C LYS A 23 0.69 -4.90 -24.17
N GLY A 24 -0.52 -5.14 -24.70
CA GLY A 24 -0.78 -6.26 -25.61
C GLY A 24 -0.85 -7.63 -24.95
N SER A 25 -0.78 -7.71 -23.62
CA SER A 25 -0.92 -8.97 -22.87
C SER A 25 -2.35 -9.15 -22.35
N HIS A 26 -2.74 -10.40 -22.06
CA HIS A 26 -4.02 -10.73 -21.43
C HIS A 26 -3.90 -10.89 -19.91
N LEU A 27 -2.71 -10.65 -19.34
CA LEU A 27 -2.38 -10.93 -17.94
C LEU A 27 -3.17 -10.07 -16.95
N ARG A 28 -3.62 -8.87 -17.35
CA ARG A 28 -4.39 -7.97 -16.45
C ARG A 28 -5.55 -8.67 -15.75
N LYS A 29 -6.21 -9.60 -16.43
CA LYS A 29 -7.37 -10.34 -15.89
C LYS A 29 -7.00 -11.35 -14.80
N GLU A 30 -5.73 -11.76 -14.75
CA GLU A 30 -5.17 -12.72 -13.81
C GLU A 30 -4.41 -12.03 -12.66
N MET A 31 -4.42 -10.68 -12.67
CA MET A 31 -3.69 -9.86 -11.71
C MET A 31 -4.63 -9.10 -10.81
N GLU A 32 -4.21 -8.98 -9.55
CA GLU A 32 -4.71 -7.98 -8.62
C GLU A 32 -3.68 -6.87 -8.52
N ILE A 33 -4.07 -5.66 -8.90
CA ILE A 33 -3.18 -4.49 -8.86
C ILE A 33 -3.53 -3.65 -7.65
N VAL A 34 -2.56 -3.55 -6.76
CA VAL A 34 -2.56 -2.62 -5.63
C VAL A 34 -1.72 -1.41 -6.03
N THR A 35 -2.21 -0.21 -5.80
CA THR A 35 -1.39 1.02 -5.89
C THR A 35 -1.74 1.97 -4.76
N LYS A 36 -0.94 3.03 -4.62
CA LYS A 36 -1.04 3.96 -3.50
C LYS A 36 -0.88 5.39 -3.99
N CYS A 37 -1.50 6.33 -3.28
CA CYS A 37 -1.33 7.76 -3.52
C CYS A 37 -1.16 8.50 -2.20
N ASP A 38 -1.09 9.82 -2.25
CA ASP A 38 -0.98 10.85 -1.21
C ASP A 38 0.42 11.38 -0.93
N ILE A 39 1.48 10.66 -1.27
CA ILE A 39 2.84 11.21 -1.07
C ILE A 39 3.18 12.14 -2.24
N VAL A 40 3.44 13.40 -1.93
CA VAL A 40 4.03 14.36 -2.88
C VAL A 40 5.48 14.59 -2.49
N ALA A 41 6.41 14.17 -3.35
CA ALA A 41 7.85 14.33 -3.15
C ALA A 41 8.45 15.16 -4.29
N PRO A 42 9.53 15.94 -4.03
CA PRO A 42 10.15 16.84 -5.02
C PRO A 42 10.98 16.07 -6.07
N VAL A 43 10.36 15.07 -6.72
CA VAL A 43 10.95 14.24 -7.77
C VAL A 43 9.94 14.01 -8.90
N GLY A 44 10.40 13.56 -10.05
CA GLY A 44 9.56 13.21 -11.19
C GLY A 44 8.55 14.30 -11.55
N ARG A 45 7.27 13.96 -11.62
CA ARG A 45 6.18 14.90 -11.96
C ARG A 45 5.97 16.02 -10.94
N TYR A 46 6.47 15.87 -9.72
CA TYR A 46 6.37 16.86 -8.64
C TYR A 46 7.70 17.55 -8.31
N LYS A 47 8.66 17.57 -9.24
CA LYS A 47 9.99 18.21 -9.04
C LYS A 47 9.95 19.68 -8.62
N SER A 48 8.82 20.37 -8.82
CA SER A 48 8.60 21.75 -8.38
C SER A 48 8.16 21.88 -6.92
N ALA A 49 7.80 20.77 -6.26
CA ALA A 49 7.48 20.77 -4.84
C ALA A 49 8.73 21.16 -4.03
N ARG A 50 8.56 22.00 -3.03
CA ARG A 50 9.68 22.50 -2.20
C ARG A 50 10.09 21.51 -1.12
N VAL A 51 9.15 20.70 -0.66
CA VAL A 51 9.32 19.71 0.42
C VAL A 51 8.48 18.47 0.11
N LYS A 52 8.77 17.36 0.75
CA LYS A 52 7.88 16.20 0.76
C LYS A 52 6.72 16.48 1.72
N TYR A 53 5.50 16.18 1.28
CA TYR A 53 4.29 16.28 2.11
C TYR A 53 3.28 15.21 1.72
N TYR A 54 2.22 15.09 2.50
CA TYR A 54 1.08 14.22 2.21
C TYR A 54 -0.10 15.08 1.75
N ASP A 55 -0.87 14.57 0.80
CA ASP A 55 -2.04 15.26 0.26
C ASP A 55 -3.18 14.25 0.11
N THR A 56 -4.09 14.28 1.07
CA THR A 56 -5.28 13.42 1.12
C THR A 56 -6.54 14.15 0.64
N SER A 57 -6.39 15.32 0.01
CA SER A 57 -7.51 16.07 -0.56
C SER A 57 -8.22 15.27 -1.65
N ARG A 58 -9.52 15.54 -1.82
CA ARG A 58 -10.33 14.93 -2.89
C ARG A 58 -9.67 15.10 -4.25
N ASP A 59 -9.24 16.32 -4.56
CA ASP A 59 -8.64 16.65 -5.85
C ASP A 59 -7.38 15.85 -6.13
N HIS A 60 -6.52 15.66 -5.13
CA HIS A 60 -5.30 14.88 -5.27
C HIS A 60 -5.62 13.40 -5.47
N ILE A 61 -6.53 12.82 -4.68
CA ILE A 61 -6.92 11.41 -4.79
C ILE A 61 -7.46 11.11 -6.18
N LEU A 62 -8.43 11.90 -6.67
CA LEU A 62 -9.04 11.66 -7.98
C LEU A 62 -8.00 11.77 -9.11
N LYS A 63 -7.17 12.81 -9.09
CA LYS A 63 -6.10 12.99 -10.08
C LYS A 63 -5.07 11.86 -10.07
N SER A 64 -4.70 11.37 -8.87
CA SER A 64 -3.75 10.26 -8.73
C SER A 64 -4.34 8.97 -9.29
N VAL A 65 -5.60 8.65 -8.99
CA VAL A 65 -6.29 7.48 -9.56
C VAL A 65 -6.33 7.56 -11.08
N ASP A 66 -6.73 8.69 -11.66
CA ASP A 66 -6.79 8.87 -13.11
C ASP A 66 -5.41 8.75 -13.77
N ALA A 67 -4.38 9.28 -13.12
CA ALA A 67 -3.01 9.14 -13.59
C ALA A 67 -2.53 7.69 -13.55
N SER A 68 -2.75 6.98 -12.44
CA SER A 68 -2.38 5.57 -12.27
C SER A 68 -3.05 4.67 -13.30
N LEU A 69 -4.36 4.82 -13.52
CA LEU A 69 -5.11 4.08 -14.56
C LEU A 69 -4.52 4.31 -15.95
N LYS A 70 -4.22 5.58 -16.28
CA LYS A 70 -3.65 5.97 -17.57
C LYS A 70 -2.23 5.42 -17.75
N LEU A 71 -1.35 5.54 -16.75
CA LEU A 71 0.04 5.08 -16.81
C LEU A 71 0.11 3.56 -16.94
N MET A 72 -0.67 2.84 -16.16
CA MET A 72 -0.72 1.38 -16.23
C MET A 72 -1.52 0.85 -17.42
N GLY A 73 -2.31 1.68 -18.11
CA GLY A 73 -3.15 1.27 -19.25
C GLY A 73 -4.25 0.28 -18.83
N ILE A 74 -4.86 0.48 -17.67
CA ILE A 74 -5.88 -0.39 -17.08
C ILE A 74 -7.18 0.36 -16.83
N ASP A 75 -8.30 -0.35 -16.81
CA ASP A 75 -9.63 0.24 -16.62
C ASP A 75 -10.01 0.41 -15.15
N TYR A 76 -9.43 -0.37 -14.25
CA TYR A 76 -9.69 -0.32 -12.82
C TYR A 76 -8.48 -0.76 -11.99
N ILE A 77 -8.42 -0.27 -10.76
CA ILE A 77 -7.48 -0.66 -9.70
C ILE A 77 -8.22 -1.62 -8.76
N ASP A 78 -7.61 -2.75 -8.38
CA ASP A 78 -8.24 -3.70 -7.47
C ASP A 78 -8.22 -3.20 -6.01
N LEU A 79 -7.14 -2.53 -5.61
CA LEU A 79 -6.99 -1.95 -4.29
C LEU A 79 -6.17 -0.66 -4.35
N LEU A 80 -6.76 0.45 -3.89
CA LEU A 80 -6.05 1.71 -3.68
C LEU A 80 -5.77 1.88 -2.18
N LEU A 81 -4.54 2.22 -1.83
CA LEU A 81 -4.16 2.57 -0.46
C LEU A 81 -3.84 4.06 -0.35
N LEU A 82 -4.28 4.71 0.72
CA LEU A 82 -3.60 5.91 1.18
C LEU A 82 -2.24 5.49 1.74
N HIS A 83 -1.16 6.05 1.16
CA HIS A 83 0.20 5.56 1.38
C HIS A 83 0.73 5.88 2.77
N ARG A 84 0.32 7.03 3.32
CA ARG A 84 0.71 7.50 4.65
C ARG A 84 -0.43 8.26 5.32
N PRO A 85 -0.55 8.20 6.66
CA PRO A 85 -1.48 9.07 7.35
C PRO A 85 -1.02 10.53 7.23
N ASP A 86 -1.91 11.40 6.80
CA ASP A 86 -1.69 12.85 6.81
C ASP A 86 -2.17 13.41 8.16
N PRO A 87 -1.31 14.02 8.98
CA PRO A 87 -1.70 14.63 10.24
C PRO A 87 -2.74 15.75 10.11
N LEU A 88 -2.88 16.33 8.91
CA LEU A 88 -3.82 17.41 8.60
C LEU A 88 -5.01 16.94 7.74
N MET A 89 -5.23 15.63 7.63
CA MET A 89 -6.31 15.04 6.84
C MET A 89 -7.68 15.60 7.26
N ASP A 90 -8.42 16.17 6.30
CA ASP A 90 -9.87 16.32 6.44
C ASP A 90 -10.52 14.96 6.14
N HIS A 91 -10.84 14.22 7.19
CA HIS A 91 -11.36 12.87 7.06
C HIS A 91 -12.73 12.80 6.37
N PHE A 92 -13.55 13.87 6.43
CA PHE A 92 -14.80 13.91 5.69
C PHE A 92 -14.58 14.06 4.19
N GLU A 93 -13.69 14.98 3.78
CA GLU A 93 -13.33 15.14 2.37
C GLU A 93 -12.66 13.89 1.82
N THR A 94 -11.66 13.36 2.53
CA THR A 94 -10.91 12.17 2.16
C THR A 94 -11.83 10.95 2.07
N GLY A 95 -12.67 10.71 3.07
CA GLY A 95 -13.61 9.60 3.09
C GLY A 95 -14.63 9.68 1.95
N ALA A 96 -15.17 10.87 1.68
CA ALA A 96 -16.09 11.07 0.54
C ALA A 96 -15.39 10.83 -0.81
N ALA A 97 -14.12 11.23 -0.97
CA ALA A 97 -13.34 10.98 -2.17
C ALA A 97 -13.10 9.48 -2.41
N LEU A 98 -12.77 8.73 -1.35
CA LEU A 98 -12.60 7.27 -1.44
C LEU A 98 -13.92 6.56 -1.80
N ASP A 99 -15.04 6.98 -1.21
CA ASP A 99 -16.36 6.46 -1.60
C ASP A 99 -16.72 6.78 -3.05
N GLU A 100 -16.36 7.97 -3.54
CA GLU A 100 -16.60 8.41 -4.92
C GLU A 100 -15.84 7.57 -5.93
N ILE A 101 -14.54 7.29 -5.70
CA ILE A 101 -13.75 6.47 -6.64
C ILE A 101 -14.23 5.02 -6.70
N ILE A 102 -14.74 4.47 -5.59
CA ILE A 102 -15.40 3.15 -5.59
C ILE A 102 -16.69 3.21 -6.39
N ALA A 103 -17.54 4.19 -6.14
CA ALA A 103 -18.82 4.35 -6.83
C ALA A 103 -18.65 4.56 -8.35
N SER A 104 -17.54 5.18 -8.78
CA SER A 104 -17.21 5.36 -10.21
C SER A 104 -16.75 4.08 -10.91
N GLY A 105 -16.43 3.01 -10.15
CA GLY A 105 -15.90 1.76 -10.68
C GLY A 105 -14.41 1.81 -11.04
N LYS A 106 -13.72 2.95 -10.85
CA LYS A 106 -12.28 3.09 -11.10
C LYS A 106 -11.43 2.31 -10.10
N VAL A 107 -11.93 2.13 -8.87
CA VAL A 107 -11.27 1.41 -7.80
C VAL A 107 -12.26 0.42 -7.19
N ARG A 108 -11.87 -0.84 -7.02
CA ARG A 108 -12.74 -1.88 -6.44
C ARG A 108 -12.80 -1.81 -4.93
N ASN A 109 -11.63 -1.62 -4.31
CA ASN A 109 -11.49 -1.59 -2.86
C ASN A 109 -10.51 -0.50 -2.45
N VAL A 110 -10.67 0.00 -1.23
CA VAL A 110 -9.76 0.97 -0.64
C VAL A 110 -9.24 0.48 0.71
N GLY A 111 -8.04 0.85 1.03
CA GLY A 111 -7.38 0.60 2.29
C GLY A 111 -6.40 1.71 2.62
N VAL A 112 -5.57 1.47 3.59
CA VAL A 112 -4.56 2.44 4.03
C VAL A 112 -3.21 1.76 4.23
N SER A 113 -2.16 2.56 4.41
CA SER A 113 -0.84 2.07 4.74
C SER A 113 -0.26 2.91 5.88
N ASN A 114 0.32 2.25 6.87
CA ASN A 114 0.95 2.85 8.05
C ASN A 114 0.00 3.68 8.95
N PHE A 115 -1.30 3.48 8.83
CA PHE A 115 -2.28 4.10 9.71
C PHE A 115 -2.25 3.42 11.08
N LYS A 116 -2.31 4.24 12.13
CA LYS A 116 -2.52 3.73 13.49
C LYS A 116 -4.01 3.49 13.75
N PRO A 117 -4.39 2.75 14.80
CA PRO A 117 -5.79 2.49 15.13
C PRO A 117 -6.68 3.74 15.16
N TRP A 118 -6.16 4.86 15.66
CA TRP A 118 -6.91 6.12 15.72
C TRP A 118 -7.06 6.79 14.35
N ASP A 119 -6.05 6.74 13.48
CA ASP A 119 -6.13 7.26 12.10
C ASP A 119 -7.12 6.44 11.28
N TRP A 120 -7.09 5.12 11.43
CA TRP A 120 -8.06 4.21 10.83
C TRP A 120 -9.48 4.53 11.25
N ASN A 121 -9.74 4.62 12.57
CA ASN A 121 -11.06 4.89 13.10
C ASN A 121 -11.58 6.26 12.66
N LEU A 122 -10.72 7.27 12.63
CA LEU A 122 -11.06 8.62 12.17
C LEU A 122 -11.56 8.59 10.72
N LEU A 123 -10.80 7.98 9.81
CA LEU A 123 -11.15 7.92 8.40
C LEU A 123 -12.38 7.02 8.17
N GLN A 124 -12.42 5.82 8.79
CA GLN A 124 -13.53 4.88 8.63
C GLN A 124 -14.86 5.45 9.10
N ALA A 125 -14.85 6.29 10.13
CA ALA A 125 -16.08 6.93 10.64
C ALA A 125 -16.70 7.91 9.62
N ALA A 126 -15.94 8.41 8.65
CA ALA A 126 -16.39 9.31 7.61
C ALA A 126 -16.76 8.60 6.28
N MET A 127 -16.54 7.28 6.21
CA MET A 127 -16.75 6.51 4.98
C MET A 127 -18.01 5.64 5.05
N LYS A 128 -18.65 5.45 3.89
CA LYS A 128 -19.73 4.46 3.70
C LYS A 128 -19.17 3.07 3.41
N ASN A 129 -18.12 3.00 2.59
CA ASN A 129 -17.42 1.77 2.28
C ASN A 129 -16.42 1.42 3.38
N LYS A 130 -16.11 0.13 3.53
CA LYS A 130 -15.12 -0.33 4.51
C LYS A 130 -13.71 -0.18 3.95
N LEU A 131 -12.79 0.25 4.78
CA LEU A 131 -11.36 0.05 4.56
C LEU A 131 -11.07 -1.46 4.67
N VAL A 132 -10.47 -2.05 3.64
CA VAL A 132 -10.33 -3.52 3.57
C VAL A 132 -9.01 -4.03 4.13
N THR A 133 -8.01 -3.18 4.27
CA THR A 133 -6.68 -3.55 4.78
C THR A 133 -5.90 -2.33 5.26
N ASN A 134 -4.91 -2.59 6.12
CA ASN A 134 -3.82 -1.67 6.43
C ASN A 134 -2.50 -2.36 6.07
N GLN A 135 -1.69 -1.71 5.24
CA GLN A 135 -0.37 -2.21 4.89
C GLN A 135 0.66 -1.62 5.86
N ILE A 136 1.27 -2.46 6.70
CA ILE A 136 2.22 -2.05 7.73
C ILE A 136 3.54 -2.81 7.63
N GLU A 137 4.61 -2.28 8.21
CA GLU A 137 5.87 -3.00 8.29
C GLU A 137 5.75 -4.19 9.24
N LEU A 138 5.96 -5.38 8.68
CA LEU A 138 6.04 -6.60 9.49
C LEU A 138 7.07 -7.55 8.90
N SER A 139 8.04 -7.93 9.72
CA SER A 139 9.04 -8.93 9.40
C SER A 139 9.59 -9.54 10.69
N VAL A 140 10.47 -10.51 10.57
CA VAL A 140 11.20 -11.06 11.73
C VAL A 140 12.16 -10.06 12.38
N LEU A 141 12.47 -8.94 11.71
CA LEU A 141 13.27 -7.83 12.24
C LEU A 141 12.41 -6.62 12.65
N ALA A 142 11.24 -6.44 12.04
CA ALA A 142 10.29 -5.38 12.34
C ALA A 142 8.99 -5.98 12.90
N HIS A 143 8.98 -6.27 14.19
CA HIS A 143 7.90 -7.00 14.86
C HIS A 143 7.08 -6.13 15.82
N GLU A 144 7.29 -4.83 15.84
CA GLU A 144 6.57 -3.92 16.73
C GLU A 144 5.05 -4.00 16.57
N GLY A 145 4.55 -4.24 15.36
CA GLY A 145 3.11 -4.38 15.08
C GLY A 145 2.41 -5.44 15.94
N PHE A 146 3.16 -6.47 16.40
CA PHE A 146 2.62 -7.51 17.28
C PHE A 146 2.51 -7.06 18.74
N THR A 147 3.23 -6.02 19.15
CA THR A 147 3.32 -5.60 20.55
C THR A 147 2.72 -4.21 20.81
N ASN A 148 2.59 -3.38 19.79
CA ASN A 148 2.05 -2.02 19.90
C ASN A 148 0.53 -1.90 19.74
N GLY A 149 -0.15 -3.03 19.47
CA GLY A 149 -1.60 -3.10 19.32
C GLY A 149 -2.09 -3.03 17.86
N ASP A 150 -1.24 -2.78 16.85
CA ASP A 150 -1.66 -2.69 15.44
C ASP A 150 -2.30 -4.00 14.97
N VAL A 151 -1.62 -5.15 15.18
CA VAL A 151 -2.14 -6.47 14.79
C VAL A 151 -3.43 -6.79 15.55
N ALA A 152 -3.45 -6.59 16.88
CA ALA A 152 -4.63 -6.88 17.70
C ALA A 152 -5.84 -6.04 17.30
N PHE A 153 -5.62 -4.76 16.96
CA PHE A 153 -6.67 -3.87 16.46
C PHE A 153 -7.30 -4.43 15.17
N HIS A 154 -6.49 -4.78 14.19
CA HIS A 154 -6.99 -5.29 12.92
C HIS A 154 -7.65 -6.67 13.04
N GLN A 155 -7.15 -7.54 13.92
CA GLN A 155 -7.81 -8.80 14.25
C GLN A 155 -9.20 -8.56 14.86
N THR A 156 -9.35 -7.63 15.79
CA THR A 156 -10.64 -7.28 16.41
C THR A 156 -11.66 -6.78 15.36
N HIS A 157 -11.20 -6.09 14.31
CA HIS A 157 -12.03 -5.59 13.24
C HIS A 157 -12.21 -6.58 12.08
N ASN A 158 -11.63 -7.79 12.20
CA ASN A 158 -11.61 -8.80 11.14
C ASN A 158 -11.08 -8.24 9.81
N THR A 159 -10.02 -7.43 9.89
CA THR A 159 -9.37 -6.78 8.76
C THR A 159 -8.01 -7.42 8.53
N PRO A 160 -7.73 -8.00 7.36
CA PRO A 160 -6.43 -8.54 7.05
C PRO A 160 -5.37 -7.43 6.97
N ILE A 161 -4.17 -7.75 7.41
CA ILE A 161 -2.99 -6.88 7.28
C ILE A 161 -2.19 -7.31 6.06
N MET A 162 -1.67 -6.33 5.32
CA MET A 162 -0.63 -6.55 4.31
C MET A 162 0.73 -6.18 4.94
N ALA A 163 1.70 -7.09 4.87
CA ALA A 163 3.05 -6.80 5.33
C ALA A 163 3.87 -6.15 4.21
N TRP A 164 4.44 -4.96 4.45
CA TRP A 164 5.50 -4.45 3.58
C TRP A 164 6.87 -4.78 4.17
N SER A 165 7.88 -4.92 3.30
CA SER A 165 9.23 -5.38 3.65
C SER A 165 9.27 -6.67 4.50
N PRO A 166 8.55 -7.75 4.13
CA PRO A 166 8.52 -8.98 4.93
C PRO A 166 9.91 -9.64 5.08
N LEU A 167 10.84 -9.33 4.19
CA LEU A 167 12.24 -9.73 4.26
C LEU A 167 13.15 -8.60 4.79
N ALA A 168 12.57 -7.63 5.52
CA ALA A 168 13.26 -6.47 6.09
C ALA A 168 14.07 -5.67 5.05
N GLY A 169 13.51 -5.44 3.84
CA GLY A 169 14.21 -4.73 2.78
C GLY A 169 15.47 -5.42 2.26
N GLY A 170 15.67 -6.69 2.58
CA GLY A 170 16.88 -7.46 2.26
C GLY A 170 17.84 -7.61 3.45
N ASP A 171 17.65 -6.87 4.53
CA ASP A 171 18.52 -6.92 5.71
C ASP A 171 18.57 -8.30 6.37
N LEU A 172 17.51 -9.11 6.20
CA LEU A 172 17.49 -10.49 6.66
C LEU A 172 18.70 -11.30 6.16
N PHE A 173 19.19 -11.01 4.96
CA PHE A 173 20.29 -11.73 4.31
C PHE A 173 21.67 -11.13 4.59
N LEU A 174 21.75 -10.09 5.41
CA LEU A 174 23.05 -9.52 5.81
C LEU A 174 23.77 -10.46 6.77
N LYS A 175 25.12 -10.45 6.69
CA LYS A 175 25.98 -11.28 7.55
C LYS A 175 25.74 -11.04 9.06
N SER A 176 25.32 -9.83 9.45
CA SER A 176 24.93 -9.52 10.82
C SER A 176 23.74 -10.33 11.32
N ASN A 177 22.89 -10.82 10.42
CA ASN A 177 21.67 -11.57 10.73
C ASN A 177 21.78 -13.06 10.41
N GLU A 178 23.00 -13.56 10.13
CA GLU A 178 23.26 -14.98 9.77
C GLU A 178 22.69 -15.97 10.81
N LYS A 179 22.78 -15.65 12.09
CA LYS A 179 22.23 -16.49 13.16
C LYS A 179 20.69 -16.61 13.06
N LEU A 180 20.02 -15.52 12.75
CA LEU A 180 18.57 -15.49 12.55
C LEU A 180 18.18 -16.27 11.29
N LEU A 181 18.88 -16.03 10.19
CA LEU A 181 18.64 -16.73 8.93
C LEU A 181 18.83 -18.25 9.10
N ASN A 182 19.86 -18.70 9.81
CA ASN A 182 20.06 -20.13 10.11
C ASN A 182 18.91 -20.70 10.94
N SER A 183 18.37 -19.93 11.90
CA SER A 183 17.21 -20.36 12.68
C SER A 183 15.96 -20.50 11.80
N LEU A 184 15.75 -19.58 10.87
CA LEU A 184 14.65 -19.64 9.89
C LEU A 184 14.81 -20.85 8.94
N SER A 185 16.04 -21.10 8.47
CA SER A 185 16.34 -22.26 7.62
C SER A 185 15.99 -23.57 8.34
N ASN A 186 16.39 -23.73 9.60
CA ASN A 186 16.04 -24.92 10.39
C ASN A 186 14.52 -25.12 10.54
N ILE A 187 13.76 -24.00 10.68
CA ILE A 187 12.30 -24.07 10.72
C ILE A 187 11.75 -24.44 9.35
N ALA A 188 12.23 -23.81 8.28
CA ALA A 188 11.82 -24.04 6.90
C ALA A 188 12.03 -25.51 6.50
N ASP A 189 13.18 -26.11 6.86
CA ASP A 189 13.48 -27.52 6.66
C ASP A 189 12.43 -28.45 7.29
N THR A 190 11.91 -28.09 8.48
CA THR A 190 10.87 -28.86 9.16
C THR A 190 9.56 -28.89 8.37
N PHE A 191 9.28 -27.85 7.59
CA PHE A 191 8.07 -27.73 6.78
C PHE A 191 8.31 -28.04 5.29
N GLY A 192 9.55 -28.31 4.88
CA GLY A 192 9.91 -28.57 3.48
C GLY A 192 9.71 -27.37 2.56
N VAL A 193 9.99 -26.16 3.06
CA VAL A 193 9.86 -24.89 2.33
C VAL A 193 11.17 -24.11 2.39
N GLU A 194 11.30 -23.08 1.54
CA GLU A 194 12.41 -22.14 1.61
C GLU A 194 12.26 -21.19 2.80
N PRO A 195 13.36 -20.66 3.37
CA PRO A 195 13.35 -19.78 4.55
C PRO A 195 12.87 -18.33 4.28
N SER A 196 12.43 -18.04 3.07
CA SER A 196 12.00 -16.71 2.61
C SER A 196 10.57 -16.70 2.06
#